data_4c189ad3db85a1bab091f44356e2f50f
#
_entry.id   4c189ad3db85a1bab091f44356e2f50f
#
_cell.length_a   1.000
_cell.length_b   1.000
_cell.length_c   1.000
_cell.angle_alpha   90.00
_cell.angle_beta   90.00
_cell.angle_gamma   90.00
#
_symmetry.space_group_name_H-M   'P 1'
#
loop_
_entity.id
_entity.type
_entity.pdbx_description
1 polymer ?
#
loop_
_entity_poly.entity_id
_entity_poly.type
_entity_poly.pdbx_seq_one_letter_code
_entity_poly.pdbx_strand_id
1 'polypeptide(L)'
;MDLSICSYSFHHLLEAGQQDVFQYISDCHSLGCTQLDLWNGHLPSLLDDEALSPSSFTPEYAQLSPAEMDYLARIKAAADAAGLPFGCLAVDGAHIYESSPEARQAQRIKAYRWLNIAEQLGAQQIRIDPGGPPEMPEDVLELIVTGYNDLIPRAGEKGIEVVIENHWGASRIPENVVRILEAVPGLGLLFDTGNWPDEMRETGWTRCARYARATHLKTYAFDAGGNETTVDIPRAMRILQEAGYRGSWGIESVPRQGDEIEAAKKSVALVRRVLGVTN
;
A
#
# COMPACT_ATOMS: atom_id res chain seq x y z
N MET A 1 -18.78 0.44 -7.58
CA MET A 1 -17.42 -0.05 -7.90
C MET A 1 -16.46 0.90 -7.22
N ASP A 2 -15.67 0.39 -6.32
CA ASP A 2 -14.70 1.21 -5.63
C ASP A 2 -13.36 1.14 -6.36
N LEU A 3 -12.77 2.31 -6.61
CA LEU A 3 -11.56 2.49 -7.40
C LEU A 3 -10.63 3.47 -6.69
N SER A 4 -9.36 3.13 -6.62
CA SER A 4 -8.31 4.02 -6.14
C SER A 4 -7.08 3.98 -7.06
N ILE A 5 -6.23 4.98 -6.92
CA ILE A 5 -4.90 5.00 -7.54
C ILE A 5 -3.91 5.23 -6.41
N CYS A 6 -2.93 4.32 -6.25
CA CYS A 6 -1.83 4.53 -5.33
C CYS A 6 -1.04 5.79 -5.73
N SER A 7 -0.78 6.66 -4.78
CA SER A 7 -0.09 7.92 -5.07
C SER A 7 1.35 7.72 -5.57
N TYR A 8 1.97 6.55 -5.32
CA TYR A 8 3.24 6.18 -5.95
C TYR A 8 3.18 6.20 -7.48
N SER A 9 1.98 6.07 -8.07
CA SER A 9 1.79 6.22 -9.52
C SER A 9 2.22 7.58 -10.07
N PHE A 10 2.46 8.57 -9.20
CA PHE A 10 2.83 9.94 -9.53
C PHE A 10 4.17 10.35 -8.89
N HIS A 11 5.04 9.38 -8.59
CA HIS A 11 6.27 9.62 -7.85
C HIS A 11 7.27 10.52 -8.61
N HIS A 12 7.35 10.42 -9.95
CA HIS A 12 8.21 11.31 -10.72
C HIS A 12 7.69 12.75 -10.77
N LEU A 13 6.35 12.95 -10.81
CA LEU A 13 5.76 14.28 -10.67
C LEU A 13 6.03 14.87 -9.28
N LEU A 14 5.98 14.04 -8.24
CA LEU A 14 6.32 14.44 -6.88
C LEU A 14 7.80 14.83 -6.78
N GLU A 15 8.72 14.01 -7.28
CA GLU A 15 10.17 14.27 -7.32
C GLU A 15 10.50 15.54 -8.10
N ALA A 16 9.76 15.81 -9.18
CA ALA A 16 9.90 17.03 -9.97
C ALA A 16 9.26 18.26 -9.32
N GLY A 17 8.63 18.15 -8.14
CA GLY A 17 7.90 19.23 -7.49
C GLY A 17 6.65 19.69 -8.25
N GLN A 18 6.12 18.85 -9.13
CA GLN A 18 4.94 19.13 -9.94
C GLN A 18 3.67 18.51 -9.34
N GLN A 19 3.80 17.75 -8.26
CA GLN A 19 2.70 17.20 -7.48
C GLN A 19 2.99 17.27 -5.99
N ASP A 20 1.93 17.31 -5.21
CA ASP A 20 1.90 17.11 -3.76
C ASP A 20 0.63 16.32 -3.38
N VAL A 21 0.40 16.12 -2.08
CA VAL A 21 -0.77 15.38 -1.61
C VAL A 21 -2.11 16.04 -1.98
N PHE A 22 -2.17 17.36 -2.10
CA PHE A 22 -3.39 18.08 -2.46
C PHE A 22 -3.68 17.95 -3.96
N GLN A 23 -2.64 18.04 -4.80
CA GLN A 23 -2.78 17.78 -6.23
C GLN A 23 -3.15 16.32 -6.49
N TYR A 24 -2.55 15.36 -5.76
CA TYR A 24 -2.93 13.94 -5.84
C TYR A 24 -4.43 13.73 -5.55
N ILE A 25 -4.99 14.37 -4.52
CA ILE A 25 -6.42 14.30 -4.21
C ILE A 25 -7.26 14.82 -5.40
N SER A 26 -6.86 15.97 -5.97
CA SER A 26 -7.52 16.57 -7.14
C SER A 26 -7.46 15.67 -8.37
N ASP A 27 -6.30 15.04 -8.62
CA ASP A 27 -6.11 14.14 -9.76
C ASP A 27 -6.95 12.87 -9.60
N CYS A 28 -6.98 12.27 -8.41
CA CYS A 28 -7.85 11.13 -8.11
C CYS A 28 -9.33 11.45 -8.33
N HIS A 29 -9.78 12.62 -7.87
CA HIS A 29 -11.16 13.08 -8.14
C HIS A 29 -11.43 13.20 -9.63
N SER A 30 -10.52 13.83 -10.38
CA SER A 30 -10.65 14.03 -11.83
C SER A 30 -10.61 12.72 -12.62
N LEU A 31 -9.90 11.72 -12.14
CA LEU A 31 -9.81 10.36 -12.71
C LEU A 31 -11.01 9.48 -12.33
N GLY A 32 -11.90 9.98 -11.47
CA GLY A 32 -13.10 9.29 -11.02
C GLY A 32 -12.81 8.14 -10.06
N CYS A 33 -11.80 8.30 -9.21
CA CYS A 33 -11.61 7.45 -8.04
C CYS A 33 -12.76 7.64 -7.04
N THR A 34 -12.99 6.64 -6.20
CA THR A 34 -13.99 6.67 -5.13
C THR A 34 -13.34 6.71 -3.75
N GLN A 35 -12.05 6.46 -3.68
CA GLN A 35 -11.22 6.59 -2.49
C GLN A 35 -9.76 6.88 -2.86
N LEU A 36 -8.97 7.25 -1.87
CA LEU A 36 -7.55 7.51 -1.98
C LEU A 36 -6.74 6.29 -1.51
N ASP A 37 -5.58 6.08 -2.14
CA ASP A 37 -4.60 5.06 -1.79
C ASP A 37 -3.24 5.78 -1.67
N LEU A 38 -2.91 6.20 -0.45
CA LEU A 38 -1.82 7.13 -0.21
C LEU A 38 -0.53 6.38 0.13
N TRP A 39 0.51 6.58 -0.66
CA TRP A 39 1.87 6.22 -0.30
C TRP A 39 2.50 7.33 0.56
N ASN A 40 3.19 6.94 1.64
CA ASN A 40 3.73 7.89 2.61
C ASN A 40 4.78 8.86 2.06
N GLY A 41 5.40 8.57 0.91
CA GLY A 41 6.28 9.50 0.21
C GLY A 41 5.61 10.81 -0.21
N HIS A 42 4.27 10.86 -0.34
CA HIS A 42 3.52 12.09 -0.56
C HIS A 42 3.32 12.95 0.70
N LEU A 43 3.88 12.51 1.83
CA LEU A 43 3.90 13.23 3.10
C LEU A 43 5.34 13.54 3.55
N PRO A 44 6.15 14.23 2.73
CA PRO A 44 7.60 14.36 2.95
C PRO A 44 7.95 15.00 4.29
N SER A 45 7.12 15.89 4.81
CA SER A 45 7.34 16.52 6.13
C SER A 45 7.09 15.59 7.32
N LEU A 46 6.53 14.41 7.10
CA LEU A 46 6.25 13.41 8.13
C LEU A 46 7.20 12.19 8.04
N LEU A 47 8.05 12.14 7.01
CA LEU A 47 9.06 11.09 6.85
C LEU A 47 10.16 11.23 7.91
N ASP A 48 10.78 10.10 8.22
CA ASP A 48 11.92 10.07 9.12
C ASP A 48 13.14 10.74 8.47
N ASP A 49 13.95 11.38 9.30
CA ASP A 49 15.29 11.78 8.89
C ASP A 49 16.18 10.52 8.80
N GLU A 50 16.73 10.26 7.62
CA GLU A 50 17.59 9.09 7.36
C GLU A 50 18.85 9.07 8.24
N ALA A 51 19.25 10.20 8.79
CA ALA A 51 20.39 10.29 9.70
C ALA A 51 20.09 9.80 11.13
N LEU A 52 18.82 9.54 11.48
CA LEU A 52 18.45 9.07 12.81
C LEU A 52 18.90 7.62 13.05
N SER A 53 19.59 7.40 14.18
CA SER A 53 19.93 6.06 14.64
C SER A 53 18.71 5.35 15.26
N PRO A 54 18.71 4.00 15.35
CA PRO A 54 17.62 3.26 16.01
C PRO A 54 17.27 3.76 17.41
N SER A 55 18.24 4.21 18.19
CA SER A 55 18.03 4.75 19.54
C SER A 55 17.29 6.10 19.59
N SER A 56 17.18 6.79 18.47
CA SER A 56 16.41 8.04 18.36
C SER A 56 14.90 7.80 18.39
N PHE A 57 14.45 6.60 18.06
CA PHE A 57 13.03 6.25 18.01
C PHE A 57 12.55 5.82 19.39
N THR A 58 12.08 6.78 20.18
CA THR A 58 11.49 6.55 21.50
C THR A 58 9.94 6.50 21.41
N PRO A 59 9.22 6.06 22.45
CA PRO A 59 7.76 6.08 22.43
C PRO A 59 7.16 7.46 22.15
N GLU A 60 7.81 8.55 22.55
CA GLU A 60 7.40 9.93 22.29
C GLU A 60 7.48 10.28 20.80
N TYR A 61 8.38 9.64 20.05
CA TYR A 61 8.49 9.81 18.59
C TYR A 61 7.20 9.40 17.85
N ALA A 62 6.44 8.47 18.39
CA ALA A 62 5.15 8.07 17.81
C ALA A 62 4.07 9.16 17.95
N GLN A 63 4.25 10.13 18.84
CA GLN A 63 3.29 11.20 19.05
C GLN A 63 3.39 12.27 17.94
N LEU A 64 2.25 12.79 17.54
CA LEU A 64 2.16 13.87 16.55
C LEU A 64 2.21 15.23 17.23
N SER A 65 3.01 16.13 16.71
CA SER A 65 3.04 17.52 17.14
C SER A 65 1.77 18.26 16.68
N PRO A 66 1.43 19.41 17.31
CA PRO A 66 0.30 20.22 16.87
C PRO A 66 0.38 20.67 15.41
N ALA A 67 1.59 20.93 14.88
CA ALA A 67 1.79 21.34 13.49
C ALA A 67 1.50 20.18 12.51
N GLU A 68 1.90 18.95 12.87
CA GLU A 68 1.60 17.77 12.07
C GLU A 68 0.11 17.44 12.09
N MET A 69 -0.54 17.57 13.24
CA MET A 69 -2.00 17.38 13.35
C MET A 69 -2.76 18.40 12.51
N ASP A 70 -2.33 19.70 12.48
CA ASP A 70 -2.92 20.72 11.63
C ASP A 70 -2.72 20.40 10.15
N TYR A 71 -1.53 19.94 9.76
CA TYR A 71 -1.23 19.52 8.39
C TYR A 71 -2.13 18.35 7.95
N LEU A 72 -2.25 17.32 8.76
CA LEU A 72 -3.12 16.15 8.49
C LEU A 72 -4.60 16.54 8.45
N ALA A 73 -5.05 17.45 9.32
CA ALA A 73 -6.41 17.97 9.30
C ALA A 73 -6.74 18.70 7.99
N ARG A 74 -5.78 19.47 7.43
CA ARG A 74 -5.95 20.13 6.12
C ARG A 74 -6.04 19.12 4.97
N ILE A 75 -5.21 18.07 5.00
CA ILE A 75 -5.26 16.98 4.01
C ILE A 75 -6.61 16.29 4.07
N LYS A 76 -7.06 15.91 5.27
CA LYS A 76 -8.36 15.29 5.46
C LYS A 76 -9.51 16.17 4.97
N ALA A 77 -9.49 17.45 5.28
CA ALA A 77 -10.50 18.40 4.81
C ALA A 77 -10.54 18.49 3.28
N ALA A 78 -9.38 18.46 2.60
CA ALA A 78 -9.33 18.43 1.13
C ALA A 78 -9.90 17.14 0.55
N ALA A 79 -9.60 15.99 1.15
CA ALA A 79 -10.15 14.69 0.76
C ALA A 79 -11.68 14.63 0.96
N ASP A 80 -12.17 15.11 2.11
CA ASP A 80 -13.60 15.19 2.41
C ASP A 80 -14.34 16.12 1.43
N ALA A 81 -13.75 17.26 1.08
CA ALA A 81 -14.31 18.18 0.08
C ALA A 81 -14.37 17.56 -1.33
N ALA A 82 -13.43 16.68 -1.67
CA ALA A 82 -13.43 15.91 -2.91
C ALA A 82 -14.36 14.67 -2.84
N GLY A 83 -14.91 14.33 -1.67
CA GLY A 83 -15.71 13.13 -1.47
C GLY A 83 -14.90 11.82 -1.53
N LEU A 84 -13.61 11.87 -1.23
CA LEU A 84 -12.68 10.74 -1.35
C LEU A 84 -12.14 10.32 0.04
N PRO A 85 -12.69 9.29 0.69
CA PRO A 85 -12.10 8.75 1.92
C PRO A 85 -10.73 8.11 1.63
N PHE A 86 -9.87 8.03 2.64
CA PHE A 86 -8.63 7.27 2.56
C PHE A 86 -8.93 5.77 2.74
N GLY A 87 -8.60 4.97 1.73
CA GLY A 87 -8.67 3.51 1.75
C GLY A 87 -7.43 2.94 2.44
N CYS A 88 -6.31 2.86 1.73
CA CYS A 88 -5.04 2.36 2.26
C CYS A 88 -4.02 3.49 2.42
N LEU A 89 -3.25 3.45 3.52
CA LEU A 89 -2.01 4.18 3.67
C LEU A 89 -0.84 3.20 3.52
N ALA A 90 -0.15 3.25 2.38
CA ALA A 90 1.01 2.42 2.12
C ALA A 90 2.27 3.06 2.71
N VAL A 91 2.92 2.38 3.67
CA VAL A 91 4.05 2.92 4.42
C VAL A 91 5.34 2.19 4.06
N ASP A 92 6.30 2.94 3.57
CA ASP A 92 7.68 2.51 3.46
C ASP A 92 8.48 2.99 4.68
N GLY A 93 9.52 2.22 5.07
CA GLY A 93 10.40 2.59 6.19
C GLY A 93 9.88 2.22 7.58
N ALA A 94 8.77 1.47 7.67
CA ALA A 94 8.24 0.96 8.94
C ALA A 94 7.83 -0.52 8.78
N HIS A 95 8.80 -1.42 8.62
CA HIS A 95 8.56 -2.86 8.48
C HIS A 95 8.75 -3.61 9.82
N ILE A 96 8.32 -4.87 9.87
CA ILE A 96 8.27 -5.63 11.13
C ILE A 96 9.63 -6.18 11.54
N TYR A 97 10.30 -6.86 10.61
CA TYR A 97 11.56 -7.58 10.89
C TYR A 97 12.78 -6.71 10.66
N GLU A 98 13.68 -6.75 11.64
CA GLU A 98 15.05 -6.33 11.54
C GLU A 98 15.95 -7.34 12.25
N SER A 99 17.24 -7.39 11.90
CA SER A 99 18.18 -8.36 12.48
C SER A 99 18.48 -8.10 13.95
N SER A 100 18.58 -6.82 14.36
CA SER A 100 18.84 -6.48 15.76
C SER A 100 17.56 -6.14 16.53
N PRO A 101 17.49 -6.45 17.84
CA PRO A 101 16.34 -6.06 18.67
C PRO A 101 16.10 -4.55 18.70
N GLU A 102 17.15 -3.75 18.71
CA GLU A 102 17.08 -2.28 18.74
C GLU A 102 16.48 -1.75 17.45
N ALA A 103 16.90 -2.28 16.30
CA ALA A 103 16.33 -1.88 15.01
C ALA A 103 14.85 -2.31 14.91
N ARG A 104 14.48 -3.53 15.36
CA ARG A 104 13.07 -3.95 15.43
C ARG A 104 12.23 -3.03 16.30
N GLN A 105 12.77 -2.60 17.45
CA GLN A 105 12.06 -1.66 18.32
C GLN A 105 11.85 -0.30 17.62
N ALA A 106 12.88 0.21 16.92
CA ALA A 106 12.77 1.44 16.15
C ALA A 106 11.69 1.35 15.07
N GLN A 107 11.68 0.29 14.28
CA GLN A 107 10.67 0.06 13.25
C GLN A 107 9.26 -0.03 13.84
N ARG A 108 9.11 -0.65 15.02
CA ARG A 108 7.83 -0.72 15.73
C ARG A 108 7.30 0.65 16.13
N ILE A 109 8.18 1.52 16.65
CA ILE A 109 7.81 2.89 17.01
C ILE A 109 7.41 3.69 15.77
N LYS A 110 8.12 3.52 14.66
CA LYS A 110 7.74 4.12 13.37
C LYS A 110 6.35 3.62 12.92
N ALA A 111 6.09 2.33 13.02
CA ALA A 111 4.77 1.76 12.70
C ALA A 111 3.67 2.38 13.57
N TYR A 112 3.90 2.58 14.86
CA TYR A 112 2.94 3.25 15.75
C TYR A 112 2.69 4.71 15.34
N ARG A 113 3.75 5.42 14.94
CA ARG A 113 3.59 6.79 14.43
C ARG A 113 2.71 6.81 13.17
N TRP A 114 2.96 5.90 12.23
CA TRP A 114 2.16 5.80 11.02
C TRP A 114 0.71 5.35 11.28
N LEU A 115 0.46 4.53 12.31
CA LEU A 115 -0.90 4.25 12.77
C LEU A 115 -1.60 5.52 13.29
N ASN A 116 -0.90 6.39 14.02
CA ASN A 116 -1.47 7.66 14.47
C ASN A 116 -1.75 8.61 13.30
N ILE A 117 -0.89 8.63 12.29
CA ILE A 117 -1.11 9.39 11.04
C ILE A 117 -2.34 8.83 10.29
N ALA A 118 -2.42 7.50 10.12
CA ALA A 118 -3.56 6.84 9.47
C ALA A 118 -4.89 7.15 10.18
N GLU A 119 -4.90 7.16 11.51
CA GLU A 119 -6.07 7.54 12.32
C GLU A 119 -6.51 8.99 12.05
N GLN A 120 -5.57 9.95 12.01
CA GLN A 120 -5.88 11.36 11.72
C GLN A 120 -6.45 11.56 10.31
N LEU A 121 -5.98 10.79 9.33
CA LEU A 121 -6.51 10.80 7.97
C LEU A 121 -7.84 10.05 7.85
N GLY A 122 -8.19 9.20 8.83
CA GLY A 122 -9.34 8.31 8.76
C GLY A 122 -9.15 7.18 7.75
N ALA A 123 -7.92 6.71 7.56
CA ALA A 123 -7.61 5.60 6.66
C ALA A 123 -8.22 4.29 7.19
N GLN A 124 -8.77 3.49 6.27
CA GLN A 124 -9.39 2.21 6.61
C GLN A 124 -8.34 1.11 6.79
N GLN A 125 -7.23 1.20 6.06
CA GLN A 125 -6.16 0.22 6.05
C GLN A 125 -4.80 0.89 6.11
N ILE A 126 -3.83 0.16 6.65
CA ILE A 126 -2.42 0.54 6.61
C ILE A 126 -1.57 -0.64 6.12
N ARG A 127 -0.70 -0.40 5.14
CA ARG A 127 0.28 -1.40 4.71
C ARG A 127 1.57 -1.20 5.50
N ILE A 128 1.94 -2.23 6.25
CA ILE A 128 3.23 -2.36 6.94
C ILE A 128 3.83 -3.70 6.53
N ASP A 129 4.90 -3.68 5.77
CA ASP A 129 5.51 -4.89 5.22
C ASP A 129 6.25 -5.73 6.27
N PRO A 130 6.38 -7.06 6.07
CA PRO A 130 7.06 -7.91 7.03
C PRO A 130 8.57 -7.66 7.11
N GLY A 131 9.21 -7.18 6.02
CA GLY A 131 10.66 -7.17 5.94
C GLY A 131 11.26 -8.58 5.87
N GLY A 132 12.48 -8.73 6.33
CA GLY A 132 13.16 -10.01 6.44
C GLY A 132 13.75 -10.54 5.13
N PRO A 133 14.56 -11.61 5.20
CA PRO A 133 15.15 -12.23 4.02
C PRO A 133 14.12 -13.10 3.27
N PRO A 134 14.28 -13.28 1.95
CA PRO A 134 13.38 -14.13 1.15
C PRO A 134 13.32 -15.59 1.59
N GLU A 135 14.38 -16.10 2.20
CA GLU A 135 14.45 -17.48 2.71
C GLU A 135 13.51 -17.71 3.89
N MET A 136 13.24 -16.69 4.68
CA MET A 136 12.34 -16.68 5.84
C MET A 136 12.41 -17.98 6.68
N PRO A 137 13.55 -18.27 7.35
CA PRO A 137 13.62 -19.39 8.27
C PRO A 137 12.67 -19.21 9.45
N GLU A 138 12.43 -20.26 10.23
CA GLU A 138 11.37 -20.29 11.25
C GLU A 138 11.51 -19.21 12.32
N ASP A 139 12.73 -18.93 12.77
CA ASP A 139 13.03 -17.85 13.74
C ASP A 139 12.70 -16.45 13.20
N VAL A 140 12.85 -16.23 11.89
CA VAL A 140 12.42 -15.00 11.22
C VAL A 140 10.90 -14.91 11.17
N LEU A 141 10.22 -16.01 10.82
CA LEU A 141 8.75 -16.05 10.83
C LEU A 141 8.20 -15.77 12.24
N GLU A 142 8.78 -16.38 13.28
CA GLU A 142 8.37 -16.14 14.66
C GLU A 142 8.48 -14.66 15.07
N LEU A 143 9.54 -13.97 14.65
CA LEU A 143 9.73 -12.54 14.89
C LEU A 143 8.70 -11.70 14.11
N ILE A 144 8.40 -12.05 12.86
CA ILE A 144 7.37 -11.39 12.05
C ILE A 144 5.98 -11.56 12.70
N VAL A 145 5.62 -12.79 13.09
CA VAL A 145 4.36 -13.09 13.78
C VAL A 145 4.23 -12.30 15.08
N THR A 146 5.30 -12.27 15.88
CA THR A 146 5.33 -11.50 17.14
C THR A 146 5.09 -10.02 16.88
N GLY A 147 5.70 -9.48 15.83
CA GLY A 147 5.54 -8.07 15.48
C GLY A 147 4.13 -7.70 15.06
N TYR A 148 3.48 -8.51 14.22
CA TYR A 148 2.09 -8.26 13.83
C TYR A 148 1.11 -8.50 14.97
N ASN A 149 1.33 -9.49 15.83
CA ASN A 149 0.52 -9.73 17.02
C ASN A 149 0.53 -8.54 18.01
N ASP A 150 1.59 -7.72 17.99
CA ASP A 150 1.62 -6.46 18.74
C ASP A 150 0.93 -5.31 17.96
N LEU A 151 1.10 -5.24 16.65
CA LEU A 151 0.62 -4.11 15.84
C LEU A 151 -0.90 -4.17 15.60
N ILE A 152 -1.45 -5.35 15.27
CA ILE A 152 -2.85 -5.54 14.87
C ILE A 152 -3.85 -5.07 15.95
N PRO A 153 -3.70 -5.43 17.24
CA PRO A 153 -4.61 -4.93 18.27
C PRO A 153 -4.64 -3.41 18.38
N ARG A 154 -3.46 -2.76 18.24
CA ARG A 154 -3.36 -1.29 18.28
C ARG A 154 -4.03 -0.63 17.07
N ALA A 155 -3.89 -1.22 15.90
CA ALA A 155 -4.58 -0.78 14.70
C ALA A 155 -6.11 -0.97 14.85
N GLY A 156 -6.53 -2.11 15.39
CA GLY A 156 -7.95 -2.43 15.66
C GLY A 156 -8.62 -1.45 16.63
N GLU A 157 -7.91 -0.98 17.66
CA GLU A 157 -8.39 0.08 18.57
C GLU A 157 -8.72 1.40 17.84
N LYS A 158 -8.06 1.63 16.68
CA LYS A 158 -8.27 2.79 15.81
C LYS A 158 -9.22 2.52 14.64
N GLY A 159 -9.75 1.29 14.53
CA GLY A 159 -10.59 0.88 13.41
C GLY A 159 -9.83 0.69 12.11
N ILE A 160 -8.52 0.46 12.16
CA ILE A 160 -7.63 0.31 11.00
C ILE A 160 -7.27 -1.16 10.81
N GLU A 161 -7.43 -1.68 9.60
CA GLU A 161 -6.95 -3.01 9.21
C GLU A 161 -5.48 -2.95 8.78
N VAL A 162 -4.65 -3.87 9.28
CA VAL A 162 -3.26 -4.00 8.84
C VAL A 162 -3.18 -4.96 7.66
N VAL A 163 -2.49 -4.55 6.60
CA VAL A 163 -2.20 -5.40 5.44
C VAL A 163 -0.69 -5.46 5.19
N ILE A 164 -0.24 -6.59 4.65
CA ILE A 164 1.08 -6.70 4.02
C ILE A 164 0.92 -6.59 2.51
N GLU A 165 1.99 -6.24 1.82
CA GLU A 165 2.04 -6.35 0.36
C GLU A 165 2.99 -7.48 -0.05
N ASN A 166 2.70 -8.17 -1.14
CA ASN A 166 3.69 -8.98 -1.82
C ASN A 166 4.65 -8.05 -2.57
N HIS A 167 5.72 -7.65 -1.90
CA HIS A 167 6.58 -6.56 -2.34
C HIS A 167 8.06 -6.99 -2.35
N TRP A 168 8.74 -6.92 -1.21
CA TRP A 168 10.16 -7.21 -1.08
C TRP A 168 10.45 -8.10 0.13
N GLY A 169 11.71 -8.53 0.29
CA GLY A 169 12.08 -9.37 1.43
C GLY A 169 11.31 -10.67 1.47
N ALA A 170 10.82 -11.05 2.63
CA ALA A 170 10.07 -12.29 2.84
C ALA A 170 8.81 -12.37 1.98
N SER A 171 8.09 -11.26 1.77
CA SER A 171 6.83 -11.23 1.01
C SER A 171 7.03 -11.32 -0.51
N ARG A 172 8.27 -11.32 -1.00
CA ARG A 172 8.59 -11.58 -2.41
C ARG A 172 8.30 -13.02 -2.84
N ILE A 173 8.18 -13.94 -1.88
CA ILE A 173 7.95 -15.36 -2.13
C ILE A 173 6.50 -15.70 -1.79
N PRO A 174 5.68 -16.23 -2.73
CA PRO A 174 4.26 -16.53 -2.50
C PRO A 174 4.01 -17.46 -1.32
N GLU A 175 4.86 -18.47 -1.13
CA GLU A 175 4.79 -19.40 0.00
C GLU A 175 4.94 -18.69 1.34
N ASN A 176 5.84 -17.72 1.43
CA ASN A 176 6.07 -16.94 2.64
C ASN A 176 4.87 -16.04 2.96
N VAL A 177 4.27 -15.42 1.93
CA VAL A 177 3.04 -14.62 2.09
C VAL A 177 1.94 -15.48 2.72
N VAL A 178 1.74 -16.69 2.20
CA VAL A 178 0.74 -17.63 2.76
C VAL A 178 1.09 -18.00 4.21
N ARG A 179 2.35 -18.37 4.51
CA ARG A 179 2.79 -18.71 5.86
C ARG A 179 2.55 -17.59 6.87
N ILE A 180 2.88 -16.34 6.49
CA ILE A 180 2.67 -15.17 7.36
C ILE A 180 1.17 -14.98 7.61
N LEU A 181 0.35 -14.96 6.56
CA LEU A 181 -1.09 -14.71 6.67
C LEU A 181 -1.84 -15.81 7.43
N GLU A 182 -1.40 -17.07 7.32
CA GLU A 182 -1.97 -18.19 8.09
C GLU A 182 -1.53 -18.16 9.56
N ALA A 183 -0.32 -17.67 9.84
CA ALA A 183 0.21 -17.57 11.20
C ALA A 183 -0.28 -16.33 11.99
N VAL A 184 -0.82 -15.32 11.29
CA VAL A 184 -1.24 -14.05 11.90
C VAL A 184 -2.74 -13.79 11.63
N PRO A 185 -3.64 -14.20 12.53
CA PRO A 185 -5.06 -13.91 12.41
C PRO A 185 -5.34 -12.40 12.35
N GLY A 186 -6.17 -11.97 11.41
CA GLY A 186 -6.53 -10.56 11.24
C GLY A 186 -5.61 -9.75 10.32
N LEU A 187 -4.50 -10.32 9.88
CA LEU A 187 -3.65 -9.71 8.85
C LEU A 187 -4.24 -9.94 7.46
N GLY A 188 -4.30 -8.90 6.63
CA GLY A 188 -4.75 -8.97 5.26
C GLY A 188 -3.62 -8.85 4.24
N LEU A 189 -3.95 -9.02 2.95
CA LEU A 189 -3.02 -8.82 1.84
C LEU A 189 -3.47 -7.63 0.98
N LEU A 190 -2.59 -6.67 0.81
CA LEU A 190 -2.61 -5.78 -0.34
C LEU A 190 -1.96 -6.56 -1.49
N PHE A 191 -2.79 -6.98 -2.43
CA PHE A 191 -2.40 -7.87 -3.51
C PHE A 191 -1.89 -7.06 -4.70
N ASP A 192 -0.57 -7.03 -4.89
CA ASP A 192 0.05 -6.43 -6.08
C ASP A 192 0.18 -7.45 -7.21
N THR A 193 -0.27 -7.07 -8.40
CA THR A 193 -0.28 -7.98 -9.56
C THR A 193 1.06 -8.09 -10.27
N GLY A 194 2.00 -7.17 -10.05
CA GLY A 194 3.26 -7.08 -10.77
C GLY A 194 4.53 -7.33 -9.96
N ASN A 195 4.45 -7.31 -8.62
CA ASN A 195 5.65 -7.40 -7.77
C ASN A 195 6.29 -8.80 -7.70
N TRP A 196 5.53 -9.86 -7.99
CA TRP A 196 6.14 -11.18 -8.13
C TRP A 196 6.89 -11.30 -9.46
N PRO A 197 8.06 -11.97 -9.49
CA PRO A 197 8.73 -12.34 -10.73
C PRO A 197 7.79 -13.13 -11.65
N ASP A 198 8.01 -13.01 -12.96
CA ASP A 198 7.12 -13.61 -13.99
C ASP A 198 6.89 -15.11 -13.76
N GLU A 199 7.95 -15.84 -13.39
CA GLU A 199 7.90 -17.28 -13.11
C GLU A 199 7.11 -17.68 -11.86
N MET A 200 6.91 -16.73 -10.91
CA MET A 200 6.17 -16.94 -9.67
C MET A 200 4.77 -16.31 -9.71
N ARG A 201 4.51 -15.43 -10.67
CA ARG A 201 3.34 -14.56 -10.69
C ARG A 201 2.03 -15.34 -10.68
N GLU A 202 1.87 -16.32 -11.56
CA GLU A 202 0.66 -17.16 -11.63
C GLU A 202 0.43 -17.95 -10.34
N THR A 203 1.49 -18.51 -9.77
CA THR A 203 1.42 -19.22 -8.47
C THR A 203 1.03 -18.25 -7.35
N GLY A 204 1.64 -17.07 -7.32
CA GLY A 204 1.32 -16.01 -6.36
C GLY A 204 -0.15 -15.61 -6.45
N TRP A 205 -0.64 -15.33 -7.66
CA TRP A 205 -2.03 -14.94 -7.86
C TRP A 205 -3.01 -16.00 -7.36
N THR A 206 -2.82 -17.25 -7.77
CA THR A 206 -3.75 -18.33 -7.43
C THR A 206 -3.74 -18.69 -5.95
N ARG A 207 -2.57 -18.66 -5.30
CA ARG A 207 -2.46 -19.05 -3.89
C ARG A 207 -2.85 -17.94 -2.93
N CYS A 208 -2.58 -16.67 -3.29
CA CYS A 208 -2.71 -15.55 -2.37
C CYS A 208 -4.00 -14.75 -2.54
N ALA A 209 -4.72 -14.87 -3.67
CA ALA A 209 -5.92 -14.09 -3.95
C ALA A 209 -6.99 -14.15 -2.85
N ARG A 210 -7.15 -15.30 -2.18
CA ARG A 210 -8.12 -15.49 -1.09
C ARG A 210 -7.87 -14.61 0.14
N TYR A 211 -6.65 -14.09 0.29
CA TYR A 211 -6.26 -13.22 1.40
C TYR A 211 -6.36 -11.74 1.06
N ALA A 212 -6.65 -11.38 -0.20
CA ALA A 212 -6.68 -10.01 -0.66
C ALA A 212 -7.75 -9.19 0.09
N ARG A 213 -7.33 -8.04 0.63
CA ARG A 213 -8.17 -7.01 1.24
C ARG A 213 -8.11 -5.70 0.47
N ALA A 214 -6.99 -5.46 -0.21
CA ALA A 214 -6.75 -4.36 -1.12
C ALA A 214 -5.99 -4.87 -2.34
N THR A 215 -5.86 -4.07 -3.39
CA THR A 215 -5.10 -4.43 -4.59
C THR A 215 -4.21 -3.29 -5.04
N HIS A 216 -3.06 -3.64 -5.64
CA HIS A 216 -2.32 -2.80 -6.58
C HIS A 216 -2.33 -3.50 -7.96
N LEU A 217 -3.23 -3.07 -8.84
CA LEU A 217 -3.23 -3.48 -10.23
C LEU A 217 -2.09 -2.75 -10.94
N LYS A 218 -0.93 -3.42 -10.99
CA LYS A 218 0.32 -2.83 -11.47
C LYS A 218 0.32 -2.72 -12.99
N THR A 219 0.58 -1.53 -13.52
CA THR A 219 0.66 -1.28 -14.96
C THR A 219 1.95 -0.58 -15.34
N TYR A 220 2.58 -1.00 -16.44
CA TYR A 220 3.86 -0.46 -16.91
C TYR A 220 3.83 0.04 -18.35
N ALA A 221 3.09 -0.65 -19.23
CA ALA A 221 3.09 -0.34 -20.66
C ALA A 221 1.77 -0.73 -21.33
N PHE A 222 1.33 0.08 -22.28
CA PHE A 222 0.07 -0.13 -22.99
C PHE A 222 0.29 -0.22 -24.50
N ASP A 223 -0.44 -1.13 -25.15
CA ASP A 223 -0.56 -1.17 -26.60
C ASP A 223 -1.50 -0.08 -27.13
N ALA A 224 -1.65 0.00 -28.46
CA ALA A 224 -2.54 0.95 -29.12
C ALA A 224 -4.03 0.72 -28.78
N GLY A 225 -4.41 -0.46 -28.34
CA GLY A 225 -5.76 -0.82 -27.91
C GLY A 225 -6.01 -0.51 -26.42
N GLY A 226 -5.01 0.01 -25.70
CA GLY A 226 -5.10 0.30 -24.29
C GLY A 226 -5.06 -0.94 -23.40
N ASN A 227 -4.45 -2.04 -23.86
CA ASN A 227 -4.20 -3.22 -23.04
C ASN A 227 -2.84 -3.10 -22.40
N GLU A 228 -2.73 -3.48 -21.13
CA GLU A 228 -1.44 -3.64 -20.46
C GLU A 228 -0.70 -4.83 -21.10
N THR A 229 0.61 -4.68 -21.36
CA THR A 229 1.37 -5.64 -22.18
C THR A 229 2.36 -6.49 -21.39
N THR A 230 2.56 -6.21 -20.10
CA THR A 230 3.55 -6.89 -19.25
C THR A 230 2.91 -7.68 -18.10
N VAL A 231 1.71 -7.27 -17.66
CA VAL A 231 0.92 -7.92 -16.61
C VAL A 231 -0.48 -8.22 -17.14
N ASP A 232 -0.91 -9.47 -17.10
CA ASP A 232 -2.27 -9.85 -17.51
C ASP A 232 -3.29 -9.42 -16.44
N ILE A 233 -3.59 -8.11 -16.42
CA ILE A 233 -4.56 -7.50 -15.50
C ILE A 233 -5.93 -8.18 -15.56
N PRO A 234 -6.53 -8.44 -16.75
CA PRO A 234 -7.81 -9.14 -16.84
C PRO A 234 -7.80 -10.51 -16.16
N ARG A 235 -6.72 -11.28 -16.30
CA ARG A 235 -6.57 -12.57 -15.66
C ARG A 235 -6.44 -12.45 -14.14
N ALA A 236 -5.57 -11.56 -13.66
CA ALA A 236 -5.39 -11.32 -12.23
C ALA A 236 -6.71 -10.90 -11.56
N MET A 237 -7.44 -9.97 -12.17
CA MET A 237 -8.75 -9.54 -11.69
C MET A 237 -9.77 -10.69 -11.66
N ARG A 238 -9.78 -11.57 -12.65
CA ARG A 238 -10.65 -12.75 -12.67
C ARG A 238 -10.32 -13.71 -11.53
N ILE A 239 -9.04 -14.00 -11.29
CA ILE A 239 -8.58 -14.84 -10.16
C ILE A 239 -9.05 -14.25 -8.82
N LEU A 240 -8.88 -12.94 -8.63
CA LEU A 240 -9.36 -12.24 -7.44
C LEU A 240 -10.88 -12.36 -7.27
N GLN A 241 -11.66 -12.15 -8.35
CA GLN A 241 -13.12 -12.29 -8.32
C GLN A 241 -13.57 -13.72 -7.99
N GLU A 242 -12.93 -14.72 -8.59
CA GLU A 242 -13.19 -16.15 -8.32
C GLU A 242 -12.82 -16.53 -6.87
N ALA A 243 -11.77 -15.92 -6.30
CA ALA A 243 -11.41 -16.06 -4.90
C ALA A 243 -12.34 -15.30 -3.93
N GLY A 244 -13.32 -14.55 -4.45
CA GLY A 244 -14.32 -13.84 -3.65
C GLY A 244 -13.92 -12.42 -3.25
N TYR A 245 -12.92 -11.82 -3.88
CA TYR A 245 -12.52 -10.42 -3.60
C TYR A 245 -13.68 -9.45 -3.82
N ARG A 246 -13.88 -8.52 -2.88
CA ARG A 246 -14.95 -7.52 -2.88
C ARG A 246 -14.45 -6.12 -2.48
N GLY A 247 -13.13 -5.98 -2.30
CA GLY A 247 -12.52 -4.70 -1.94
C GLY A 247 -12.46 -3.71 -3.11
N SER A 248 -11.84 -2.56 -2.86
CA SER A 248 -11.57 -1.56 -3.88
C SER A 248 -10.52 -2.05 -4.88
N TRP A 249 -10.70 -1.71 -6.15
CA TRP A 249 -9.72 -1.94 -7.20
C TRP A 249 -8.68 -0.81 -7.16
N GLY A 250 -7.63 -1.02 -6.38
CA GLY A 250 -6.48 -0.12 -6.34
C GLY A 250 -5.58 -0.33 -7.55
N ILE A 251 -5.14 0.76 -8.14
CA ILE A 251 -4.22 0.79 -9.29
C ILE A 251 -2.87 1.33 -8.82
N GLU A 252 -1.79 0.72 -9.27
CA GLU A 252 -0.46 1.30 -9.19
C GLU A 252 0.15 1.35 -10.59
N SER A 253 0.13 2.54 -11.19
CA SER A 253 0.61 2.76 -12.54
C SER A 253 2.05 3.29 -12.50
N VAL A 254 2.99 2.50 -13.00
CA VAL A 254 4.43 2.84 -13.01
C VAL A 254 4.93 2.78 -14.45
N PRO A 255 4.59 3.77 -15.29
CA PRO A 255 4.96 3.73 -16.70
C PRO A 255 6.48 3.77 -16.85
N ARG A 256 7.02 2.87 -17.69
CA ARG A 256 8.45 2.85 -18.00
C ARG A 256 8.92 4.11 -18.74
N GLN A 257 8.01 4.78 -19.41
CA GLN A 257 8.24 6.01 -20.17
C GLN A 257 6.92 6.79 -20.31
N GLY A 258 7.02 8.12 -20.40
CA GLY A 258 5.88 8.96 -20.71
C GLY A 258 5.26 9.64 -19.49
N ASP A 259 4.08 10.15 -19.66
CA ASP A 259 3.33 10.93 -18.68
C ASP A 259 2.58 10.03 -17.70
N GLU A 260 2.78 10.21 -16.40
CA GLU A 260 2.18 9.41 -15.33
C GLU A 260 0.65 9.61 -15.26
N ILE A 261 0.15 10.83 -15.54
CA ILE A 261 -1.30 11.10 -15.56
C ILE A 261 -1.96 10.36 -16.73
N GLU A 262 -1.34 10.38 -17.91
CA GLU A 262 -1.87 9.65 -19.07
C GLU A 262 -1.81 8.13 -18.87
N ALA A 263 -0.77 7.63 -18.21
CA ALA A 263 -0.68 6.21 -17.84
C ALA A 263 -1.77 5.82 -16.83
N ALA A 264 -2.01 6.65 -15.80
CA ALA A 264 -3.08 6.45 -14.83
C ALA A 264 -4.47 6.44 -15.51
N LYS A 265 -4.73 7.36 -16.43
CA LYS A 265 -5.99 7.36 -17.24
C LYS A 265 -6.19 6.05 -18.00
N LYS A 266 -5.13 5.54 -18.65
CA LYS A 266 -5.18 4.26 -19.37
C LYS A 266 -5.45 3.09 -18.43
N SER A 267 -4.83 3.10 -17.25
CA SER A 267 -5.03 2.07 -16.23
C SER A 267 -6.47 2.07 -15.71
N VAL A 268 -7.03 3.23 -15.41
CA VAL A 268 -8.45 3.39 -15.03
C VAL A 268 -9.37 2.88 -16.13
N ALA A 269 -9.12 3.26 -17.40
CA ALA A 269 -9.92 2.82 -18.53
C ALA A 269 -9.86 1.29 -18.72
N LEU A 270 -8.67 0.68 -18.53
CA LEU A 270 -8.50 -0.77 -18.56
C LEU A 270 -9.34 -1.46 -17.49
N VAL A 271 -9.21 -1.02 -16.22
CA VAL A 271 -9.94 -1.63 -15.09
C VAL A 271 -11.45 -1.51 -15.29
N ARG A 272 -11.96 -0.34 -15.68
CA ARG A 272 -13.38 -0.14 -16.00
C ARG A 272 -13.85 -1.06 -17.11
N ARG A 273 -13.08 -1.21 -18.19
CA ARG A 273 -13.39 -2.11 -19.29
C ARG A 273 -13.47 -3.58 -18.85
N VAL A 274 -12.52 -4.04 -18.03
CA VAL A 274 -12.54 -5.41 -17.49
C VAL A 274 -13.75 -5.67 -16.60
N LEU A 275 -14.20 -4.67 -15.86
CA LEU A 275 -15.38 -4.76 -14.99
C LEU A 275 -16.71 -4.55 -15.74
N GLY A 276 -16.67 -4.24 -17.05
CA GLY A 276 -17.87 -4.00 -17.84
C GLY A 276 -18.57 -2.68 -17.49
N VAL A 277 -17.85 -1.72 -16.89
CA VAL A 277 -18.37 -0.39 -16.58
C VAL A 277 -18.08 0.53 -17.75
N THR A 278 -19.14 0.92 -18.47
CA THR A 278 -19.06 1.97 -19.50
C THR A 278 -19.07 3.34 -18.82
N ASN A 279 -18.27 4.27 -19.38
CA ASN A 279 -18.26 5.69 -18.97
C ASN A 279 -19.62 6.35 -19.18
#